data_ea5f604cd67686a42041a0173eb36644
#
_entry.id   ea5f604cd67686a42041a0173eb36644
#
_cell.length_a   1.000
_cell.length_b   1.000
_cell.length_c   1.000
_cell.angle_alpha   90.00
_cell.angle_beta   90.00
_cell.angle_gamma   90.00
#
_symmetry.space_group_name_H-M   'P 1'
#
loop_
_entity.id
_entity.type
_entity.pdbx_description
1 polymer ?
#
loop_
_entity_poly.entity_id
_entity_poly.type
_entity_poly.pdbx_seq_one_letter_code
_entity_poly.pdbx_strand_id
1 'polypeptide(L)'
;VNPPAWVAVTKTGLLVAAILYATYLFSTGRPGTSFPVSGIILAILVILYVFISTKTVIGRHVYAVGGNLHAAELSGVQSKKVNFLVMMNMSILAALAGMIFVARATASGPSDGTGWELDAIAAVFIGGAAVSGGVGTVVGSVVGGLVMAVLNNGLQLLGIGADRTAIIKGLVLLLAVALDVWNKTQGKPSIIGLLTRNFGGGTKAKEPAVPAAQPEPMPTGTKSVIGTDA
;
A
#
# COMPACT_ATOMS: atom_id res chain seq x y z
N VAL A 1 7.55 16.91 -17.48
CA VAL A 1 7.01 16.49 -18.80
C VAL A 1 6.41 15.11 -18.59
N ASN A 2 5.08 15.01 -18.53
CA ASN A 2 4.40 13.72 -18.44
C ASN A 2 4.71 12.93 -19.73
N PRO A 3 5.12 11.66 -19.62
CA PRO A 3 5.29 10.81 -20.80
C PRO A 3 3.94 10.73 -21.53
N PRO A 4 3.95 10.74 -22.88
CA PRO A 4 2.72 10.70 -23.66
C PRO A 4 1.90 9.46 -23.31
N ALA A 5 0.58 9.58 -23.34
CA ALA A 5 -0.36 8.55 -22.89
C ALA A 5 -0.09 7.15 -23.50
N TRP A 6 0.40 7.10 -24.73
CA TRP A 6 0.73 5.85 -25.41
C TRP A 6 1.91 5.11 -24.75
N VAL A 7 2.90 5.82 -24.16
CA VAL A 7 4.03 5.19 -23.43
C VAL A 7 3.54 4.56 -22.09
N ALA A 8 2.57 5.18 -21.45
CA ALA A 8 1.94 4.60 -20.25
C ALA A 8 1.15 3.34 -20.61
N VAL A 9 0.39 3.38 -21.72
CA VAL A 9 -0.40 2.24 -22.21
C VAL A 9 0.51 1.08 -22.65
N THR A 10 1.61 1.37 -23.37
CA THR A 10 2.55 0.31 -23.79
C THR A 10 3.28 -0.32 -22.63
N LYS A 11 3.74 0.45 -21.62
CA LYS A 11 4.35 -0.11 -20.40
C LYS A 11 3.38 -0.98 -19.62
N THR A 12 2.14 -0.51 -19.44
CA THR A 12 1.10 -1.28 -18.74
C THR A 12 0.73 -2.53 -19.52
N GLY A 13 0.60 -2.43 -20.83
CA GLY A 13 0.32 -3.57 -21.73
C GLY A 13 1.42 -4.62 -21.71
N LEU A 14 2.69 -4.20 -21.71
CA LEU A 14 3.84 -5.09 -21.66
C LEU A 14 3.95 -5.80 -20.31
N LEU A 15 3.62 -5.10 -19.21
CA LEU A 15 3.60 -5.67 -17.86
C LEU A 15 2.47 -6.69 -17.69
N VAL A 16 1.29 -6.39 -18.25
CA VAL A 16 0.15 -7.31 -18.30
C VAL A 16 0.50 -8.54 -19.13
N ALA A 17 1.09 -8.36 -20.32
CA ALA A 17 1.51 -9.46 -21.19
C ALA A 17 2.57 -10.33 -20.51
N ALA A 18 3.53 -9.74 -19.77
CA ALA A 18 4.52 -10.48 -19.00
C ALA A 18 3.89 -11.31 -17.88
N ILE A 19 2.91 -10.74 -17.15
CA ILE A 19 2.18 -11.45 -16.09
C ILE A 19 1.36 -12.60 -16.70
N LEU A 20 0.64 -12.35 -17.79
CA LEU A 20 -0.14 -13.38 -18.47
C LEU A 20 0.77 -14.48 -19.04
N TYR A 21 1.92 -14.12 -19.62
CA TYR A 21 2.89 -15.07 -20.13
C TYR A 21 3.53 -15.90 -19.00
N ALA A 22 3.90 -15.29 -17.88
CA ALA A 22 4.37 -16.00 -16.71
C ALA A 22 3.29 -16.95 -16.16
N THR A 23 2.04 -16.49 -16.08
CA THR A 23 0.89 -17.32 -15.66
C THR A 23 0.69 -18.51 -16.61
N TYR A 24 0.81 -18.28 -17.92
CA TYR A 24 0.76 -19.33 -18.95
C TYR A 24 1.89 -20.35 -18.80
N LEU A 25 3.14 -19.91 -18.59
CA LEU A 25 4.28 -20.80 -18.35
C LEU A 25 4.10 -21.64 -17.10
N PHE A 26 3.59 -21.06 -16.01
CA PHE A 26 3.28 -21.83 -14.78
C PHE A 26 2.12 -22.82 -14.96
N SER A 27 1.18 -22.51 -15.86
CA SER A 27 0.07 -23.40 -16.19
C SER A 27 0.48 -24.59 -17.06
N THR A 28 1.44 -24.39 -17.98
CA THR A 28 1.86 -25.40 -18.95
C THR A 28 2.86 -26.40 -18.35
N GLY A 29 3.49 -26.06 -17.22
CA GLY A 29 4.49 -26.89 -16.55
C GLY A 29 3.94 -28.14 -15.83
N ARG A 30 2.61 -28.33 -15.75
CA ARG A 30 1.96 -29.48 -15.12
C ARG A 30 0.76 -29.95 -15.94
N PRO A 31 0.87 -31.07 -16.66
CA PRO A 31 -0.27 -31.66 -17.36
C PRO A 31 -1.34 -32.06 -16.34
N GLY A 32 -2.54 -31.49 -16.44
CA GLY A 32 -3.68 -31.78 -15.56
C GLY A 32 -4.05 -30.68 -14.55
N THR A 33 -3.34 -29.56 -14.50
CA THR A 33 -3.75 -28.43 -13.65
C THR A 33 -4.67 -27.48 -14.43
N SER A 34 -5.86 -27.26 -13.88
CA SER A 34 -6.81 -26.25 -14.37
C SER A 34 -6.14 -24.88 -14.42
N PHE A 35 -6.52 -24.08 -15.38
CA PHE A 35 -6.10 -22.67 -15.53
C PHE A 35 -6.20 -21.95 -14.18
N PRO A 36 -5.18 -21.21 -13.70
CA PRO A 36 -5.20 -20.57 -12.39
C PRO A 36 -6.14 -19.35 -12.40
N VAL A 37 -7.45 -19.59 -12.31
CA VAL A 37 -8.49 -18.56 -12.30
C VAL A 37 -8.22 -17.50 -11.24
N SER A 38 -7.72 -17.90 -10.07
CA SER A 38 -7.35 -16.99 -8.99
C SER A 38 -6.25 -16.00 -9.41
N GLY A 39 -5.28 -16.44 -10.22
CA GLY A 39 -4.23 -15.56 -10.75
C GLY A 39 -4.77 -14.52 -11.73
N ILE A 40 -5.73 -14.91 -12.58
CA ILE A 40 -6.37 -13.99 -13.53
C ILE A 40 -7.19 -12.93 -12.77
N ILE A 41 -7.97 -13.35 -11.78
CA ILE A 41 -8.75 -12.43 -10.94
C ILE A 41 -7.80 -11.44 -10.27
N LEU A 42 -6.69 -11.91 -9.69
CA LEU A 42 -5.69 -11.05 -9.07
C LEU A 42 -5.10 -10.05 -10.09
N ALA A 43 -4.73 -10.51 -11.28
CA ALA A 43 -4.17 -9.64 -12.33
C ALA A 43 -5.17 -8.53 -12.74
N ILE A 44 -6.44 -8.88 -12.94
CA ILE A 44 -7.50 -7.92 -13.26
C ILE A 44 -7.66 -6.90 -12.12
N LEU A 45 -7.69 -7.35 -10.88
CA LEU A 45 -7.79 -6.47 -9.71
C LEU A 45 -6.59 -5.53 -9.61
N VAL A 46 -5.37 -6.02 -9.80
CA VAL A 46 -4.16 -5.19 -9.76
C VAL A 46 -4.23 -4.09 -10.80
N ILE A 47 -4.60 -4.41 -12.05
CA ILE A 47 -4.73 -3.42 -13.13
C ILE A 47 -5.80 -2.38 -12.77
N LEU A 48 -6.96 -2.83 -12.31
CA LEU A 48 -8.06 -1.97 -11.92
C LEU A 48 -7.65 -1.01 -10.79
N TYR A 49 -7.01 -1.52 -9.75
CA TYR A 49 -6.61 -0.71 -8.60
C TYR A 49 -5.41 0.19 -8.88
N VAL A 50 -4.47 -0.21 -9.74
CA VAL A 50 -3.42 0.69 -10.25
C VAL A 50 -4.04 1.84 -11.00
N PHE A 51 -5.03 1.59 -11.86
CA PHE A 51 -5.74 2.64 -12.58
C PHE A 51 -6.51 3.57 -11.61
N ILE A 52 -7.29 3.00 -10.68
CA ILE A 52 -8.05 3.78 -9.69
C ILE A 52 -7.12 4.65 -8.86
N SER A 53 -6.04 4.11 -8.32
CA SER A 53 -5.13 4.83 -7.43
C SER A 53 -4.35 5.94 -8.14
N THR A 54 -3.96 5.74 -9.42
CA THR A 54 -3.08 6.68 -10.14
C THR A 54 -3.83 7.65 -11.03
N LYS A 55 -4.99 7.28 -11.57
CA LYS A 55 -5.68 8.04 -12.61
C LYS A 55 -7.00 8.66 -12.17
N THR A 56 -7.58 8.23 -11.03
CA THR A 56 -8.88 8.74 -10.59
C THR A 56 -8.76 9.81 -9.50
N VAL A 57 -9.84 10.58 -9.35
CA VAL A 57 -9.98 11.58 -8.28
C VAL A 57 -10.01 10.89 -6.90
N ILE A 58 -10.65 9.72 -6.82
CA ILE A 58 -10.76 8.93 -5.58
C ILE A 58 -9.37 8.56 -5.09
N GLY A 59 -8.50 8.03 -5.97
CA GLY A 59 -7.12 7.70 -5.61
C GLY A 59 -6.37 8.90 -5.07
N ARG A 60 -6.46 10.06 -5.73
CA ARG A 60 -5.82 11.29 -5.25
C ARG A 60 -6.33 11.73 -3.87
N HIS A 61 -7.63 11.63 -3.62
CA HIS A 61 -8.21 11.95 -2.31
C HIS A 61 -7.71 11.00 -1.22
N VAL A 62 -7.60 9.68 -1.52
CA VAL A 62 -7.07 8.69 -0.58
C VAL A 62 -5.64 9.03 -0.18
N TYR A 63 -4.76 9.34 -1.15
CA TYR A 63 -3.38 9.75 -0.85
C TYR A 63 -3.29 11.08 -0.11
N ALA A 64 -4.14 12.07 -0.45
CA ALA A 64 -4.17 13.36 0.23
C ALA A 64 -4.60 13.22 1.70
N VAL A 65 -5.68 12.49 1.96
CA VAL A 65 -6.17 12.24 3.33
C VAL A 65 -5.16 11.42 4.14
N GLY A 66 -4.51 10.43 3.52
CA GLY A 66 -3.46 9.64 4.17
C GLY A 66 -2.19 10.44 4.46
N GLY A 67 -1.85 11.43 3.64
CA GLY A 67 -0.66 12.26 3.81
C GLY A 67 -0.82 13.36 4.85
N ASN A 68 -1.89 14.15 4.74
CA ASN A 68 -2.22 15.18 5.73
C ASN A 68 -3.74 15.43 5.74
N LEU A 69 -4.40 14.92 6.78
CA LEU A 69 -5.84 15.00 6.96
C LEU A 69 -6.34 16.44 6.97
N HIS A 70 -5.69 17.32 7.76
CA HIS A 70 -6.11 18.72 7.90
C HIS A 70 -5.94 19.50 6.60
N ALA A 71 -4.83 19.32 5.89
CA ALA A 71 -4.61 19.98 4.61
C ALA A 71 -5.61 19.49 3.54
N ALA A 72 -5.97 18.21 3.55
CA ALA A 72 -6.97 17.66 2.65
C ALA A 72 -8.36 18.25 2.93
N GLU A 73 -8.77 18.36 4.20
CA GLU A 73 -10.04 18.96 4.60
C GLU A 73 -10.12 20.45 4.22
N LEU A 74 -9.06 21.21 4.45
CA LEU A 74 -8.98 22.62 4.04
C LEU A 74 -9.06 22.79 2.51
N SER A 75 -8.61 21.77 1.76
CA SER A 75 -8.76 21.71 0.30
C SER A 75 -10.14 21.25 -0.18
N GLY A 76 -11.11 21.06 0.72
CA GLY A 76 -12.47 20.66 0.40
C GLY A 76 -12.69 19.16 0.26
N VAL A 77 -11.71 18.31 0.60
CA VAL A 77 -11.86 16.85 0.57
C VAL A 77 -12.65 16.40 1.78
N GLN A 78 -13.73 15.65 1.55
CA GLN A 78 -14.56 15.09 2.63
C GLN A 78 -13.93 13.83 3.21
N SER A 79 -13.04 13.97 4.19
CA SER A 79 -12.26 12.88 4.80
C SER A 79 -13.13 11.74 5.31
N LYS A 80 -14.28 12.03 5.92
CA LYS A 80 -15.23 11.00 6.41
C LYS A 80 -15.75 10.11 5.28
N LYS A 81 -16.09 10.69 4.13
CA LYS A 81 -16.54 9.90 2.96
C LYS A 81 -15.43 9.07 2.36
N VAL A 82 -14.21 9.64 2.28
CA VAL A 82 -13.04 8.91 1.77
C VAL A 82 -12.75 7.70 2.65
N ASN A 83 -12.71 7.88 3.97
CA ASN A 83 -12.48 6.78 4.92
C ASN A 83 -13.58 5.71 4.83
N PHE A 84 -14.85 6.11 4.74
CA PHE A 84 -15.95 5.17 4.55
C PHE A 84 -15.80 4.36 3.27
N LEU A 85 -15.48 5.00 2.14
CA LEU A 85 -15.27 4.31 0.86
C LEU A 85 -14.08 3.35 0.92
N VAL A 86 -12.99 3.71 1.58
CA VAL A 86 -11.81 2.84 1.75
C VAL A 86 -12.18 1.61 2.57
N MET A 87 -12.89 1.76 3.70
CA MET A 87 -13.31 0.65 4.54
C MET A 87 -14.29 -0.27 3.83
N MET A 88 -15.28 0.30 3.13
CA MET A 88 -16.23 -0.47 2.32
C MET A 88 -15.52 -1.27 1.23
N ASN A 89 -14.58 -0.64 0.52
CA ASN A 89 -13.81 -1.31 -0.51
C ASN A 89 -12.92 -2.43 0.04
N MET A 90 -12.29 -2.21 1.21
CA MET A 90 -11.51 -3.23 1.90
C MET A 90 -12.38 -4.46 2.23
N SER A 91 -13.61 -4.25 2.72
CA SER A 91 -14.54 -5.34 3.05
C SER A 91 -14.94 -6.15 1.80
N ILE A 92 -15.15 -5.50 0.66
CA ILE A 92 -15.47 -6.17 -0.61
C ILE A 92 -14.28 -7.03 -1.06
N LEU A 93 -13.06 -6.51 -0.99
CA LEU A 93 -11.86 -7.25 -1.37
C LEU A 93 -11.59 -8.43 -0.42
N ALA A 94 -11.83 -8.25 0.87
CA ALA A 94 -11.71 -9.33 1.86
C ALA A 94 -12.72 -10.46 1.58
N ALA A 95 -13.97 -10.11 1.26
CA ALA A 95 -14.98 -11.09 0.88
C ALA A 95 -14.60 -11.86 -0.40
N LEU A 96 -14.09 -11.17 -1.42
CA LEU A 96 -13.56 -11.80 -2.64
C LEU A 96 -12.41 -12.76 -2.33
N ALA A 97 -11.46 -12.36 -1.48
CA ALA A 97 -10.35 -13.20 -1.07
C ALA A 97 -10.85 -14.47 -0.35
N GLY A 98 -11.82 -14.34 0.55
CA GLY A 98 -12.48 -15.46 1.24
C GLY A 98 -13.16 -16.43 0.26
N MET A 99 -13.90 -15.92 -0.72
CA MET A 99 -14.53 -16.74 -1.76
C MET A 99 -13.50 -17.53 -2.59
N ILE A 100 -12.41 -16.88 -2.99
CA ILE A 100 -11.31 -17.52 -3.74
C ILE A 100 -10.64 -18.61 -2.89
N PHE A 101 -10.46 -18.35 -1.60
CA PHE A 101 -9.89 -19.34 -0.67
C PHE A 101 -10.75 -20.59 -0.57
N VAL A 102 -12.06 -20.42 -0.29
CA VAL A 102 -13.00 -21.56 -0.18
C VAL A 102 -13.09 -22.32 -1.49
N ALA A 103 -13.14 -21.63 -2.63
CA ALA A 103 -13.17 -22.26 -3.94
C ALA A 103 -11.91 -23.12 -4.22
N ARG A 104 -10.75 -22.72 -3.67
CA ARG A 104 -9.50 -23.46 -3.82
C ARG A 104 -9.33 -24.58 -2.80
N ALA A 105 -9.73 -24.33 -1.56
CA ALA A 105 -9.61 -25.29 -0.46
C ALA A 105 -10.71 -26.35 -0.46
N THR A 106 -11.82 -26.13 -1.18
CA THR A 106 -13.02 -26.99 -1.24
C THR A 106 -13.75 -27.16 0.09
N ALA A 107 -13.20 -26.67 1.18
CA ALA A 107 -13.76 -26.70 2.52
C ALA A 107 -13.27 -25.47 3.31
N SER A 108 -13.98 -25.10 4.35
CA SER A 108 -13.59 -24.03 5.27
C SER A 108 -13.83 -24.47 6.72
N GLY A 109 -12.86 -24.24 7.57
CA GLY A 109 -12.90 -24.51 9.00
C GLY A 109 -13.08 -23.22 9.82
N PRO A 110 -13.47 -23.35 11.10
CA PRO A 110 -13.71 -22.19 11.97
C PRO A 110 -12.48 -21.32 12.22
N SER A 111 -11.27 -21.87 12.09
CA SER A 111 -9.99 -21.19 12.31
C SER A 111 -9.32 -20.71 11.04
N ASP A 112 -9.93 -20.95 9.87
CA ASP A 112 -9.39 -20.47 8.61
C ASP A 112 -9.41 -18.94 8.57
N GLY A 113 -8.33 -18.35 8.06
CA GLY A 113 -8.18 -16.90 8.02
C GLY A 113 -7.55 -16.28 9.27
N THR A 114 -7.33 -17.04 10.35
CA THR A 114 -6.65 -16.53 11.54
C THR A 114 -5.23 -16.09 11.19
N GLY A 115 -4.91 -14.81 11.47
CA GLY A 115 -3.59 -14.22 11.19
C GLY A 115 -3.37 -13.72 9.76
N TRP A 116 -4.36 -13.83 8.86
CA TRP A 116 -4.25 -13.28 7.49
C TRP A 116 -4.15 -11.76 7.48
N GLU A 117 -4.75 -11.11 8.46
CA GLU A 117 -4.62 -9.67 8.65
C GLU A 117 -3.16 -9.25 8.85
N LEU A 118 -2.39 -10.03 9.61
CA LEU A 118 -0.96 -9.78 9.83
C LEU A 118 -0.16 -9.98 8.55
N ASP A 119 -0.47 -11.01 7.77
CA ASP A 119 0.15 -11.26 6.47
C ASP A 119 -0.12 -10.11 5.49
N ALA A 120 -1.37 -9.60 5.45
CA ALA A 120 -1.74 -8.49 4.60
C ALA A 120 -1.06 -7.19 5.02
N ILE A 121 -1.01 -6.89 6.31
CA ILE A 121 -0.32 -5.71 6.85
C ILE A 121 1.19 -5.79 6.54
N ALA A 122 1.81 -6.94 6.81
CA ALA A 122 3.22 -7.16 6.51
C ALA A 122 3.52 -7.01 5.01
N ALA A 123 2.67 -7.56 4.14
CA ALA A 123 2.79 -7.42 2.69
C ALA A 123 2.78 -5.97 2.24
N VAL A 124 1.89 -5.13 2.79
CA VAL A 124 1.79 -3.72 2.45
C VAL A 124 3.03 -2.94 2.89
N PHE A 125 3.54 -3.17 4.09
CA PHE A 125 4.75 -2.51 4.59
C PHE A 125 6.02 -2.99 3.88
N ILE A 126 6.19 -4.29 3.65
CA ILE A 126 7.27 -4.84 2.82
C ILE A 126 7.19 -4.27 1.41
N GLY A 127 5.98 -4.06 0.88
CA GLY A 127 5.72 -3.43 -0.40
C GLY A 127 6.02 -1.93 -0.47
N GLY A 128 6.46 -1.32 0.63
CA GLY A 128 6.91 0.08 0.70
C GLY A 128 5.80 1.09 0.97
N ALA A 129 4.67 0.67 1.55
CA ALA A 129 3.72 1.62 2.08
C ALA A 129 4.23 2.22 3.39
N ALA A 130 4.04 3.52 3.55
CA ALA A 130 4.49 4.24 4.72
C ALA A 130 3.52 4.08 5.90
N VAL A 131 4.03 3.76 7.09
CA VAL A 131 3.24 3.73 8.34
C VAL A 131 2.56 5.07 8.61
N SER A 132 3.20 6.18 8.26
CA SER A 132 2.63 7.52 8.42
C SER A 132 1.50 7.84 7.43
N GLY A 133 1.21 6.97 6.48
CA GLY A 133 0.20 7.18 5.42
C GLY A 133 0.70 8.00 4.24
N GLY A 134 -0.17 8.17 3.25
CA GLY A 134 0.06 9.02 2.06
C GLY A 134 1.05 8.48 1.03
N VAL A 135 1.78 7.43 1.33
CA VAL A 135 2.76 6.82 0.42
C VAL A 135 2.54 5.31 0.34
N GLY A 136 2.60 4.77 -0.86
CA GLY A 136 2.43 3.34 -1.13
C GLY A 136 2.01 3.11 -2.58
N THR A 137 2.19 1.89 -3.07
CA THR A 137 1.77 1.50 -4.41
C THR A 137 1.08 0.15 -4.39
N VAL A 138 0.08 -0.03 -5.25
CA VAL A 138 -0.63 -1.31 -5.40
C VAL A 138 0.34 -2.43 -5.82
N VAL A 139 1.22 -2.13 -6.79
CA VAL A 139 2.22 -3.09 -7.28
C VAL A 139 3.19 -3.49 -6.15
N GLY A 140 3.64 -2.51 -5.35
CA GLY A 140 4.48 -2.77 -4.18
C GLY A 140 3.81 -3.74 -3.20
N SER A 141 2.54 -3.51 -2.86
CA SER A 141 1.77 -4.39 -1.98
C SER A 141 1.65 -5.82 -2.52
N VAL A 142 1.49 -5.98 -3.83
CA VAL A 142 1.46 -7.32 -4.47
C VAL A 142 2.82 -8.02 -4.36
N VAL A 143 3.91 -7.29 -4.60
CA VAL A 143 5.27 -7.84 -4.43
C VAL A 143 5.51 -8.26 -2.98
N GLY A 144 5.11 -7.41 -2.02
CA GLY A 144 5.17 -7.75 -0.60
C GLY A 144 4.32 -8.99 -0.26
N GLY A 145 3.14 -9.11 -0.87
CA GLY A 145 2.29 -10.30 -0.76
C GLY A 145 2.95 -11.57 -1.28
N LEU A 146 3.67 -11.48 -2.40
CA LEU A 146 4.46 -12.62 -2.92
C LEU A 146 5.58 -13.01 -1.95
N VAL A 147 6.28 -12.04 -1.36
CA VAL A 147 7.31 -12.32 -0.34
C VAL A 147 6.70 -13.06 0.85
N MET A 148 5.55 -12.58 1.37
CA MET A 148 4.85 -13.25 2.47
C MET A 148 4.35 -14.65 2.09
N ALA A 149 3.88 -14.84 0.86
CA ALA A 149 3.44 -16.16 0.37
C ALA A 149 4.61 -17.14 0.29
N VAL A 150 5.78 -16.72 -0.20
CA VAL A 150 6.99 -17.54 -0.23
C VAL A 150 7.45 -17.89 1.19
N LEU A 151 7.43 -16.90 2.10
CA LEU A 151 7.75 -17.13 3.51
C LEU A 151 6.83 -18.18 4.13
N ASN A 152 5.51 -18.02 3.99
CA ASN A 152 4.52 -18.96 4.52
C ASN A 152 4.70 -20.35 3.97
N ASN A 153 4.90 -20.47 2.66
CA ASN A 153 5.12 -21.78 2.02
C ASN A 153 6.44 -22.41 2.48
N GLY A 154 7.50 -21.63 2.60
CA GLY A 154 8.79 -22.09 3.10
C GLY A 154 8.71 -22.62 4.54
N LEU A 155 8.03 -21.89 5.44
CA LEU A 155 7.84 -22.31 6.83
C LEU A 155 7.02 -23.61 6.94
N GLN A 156 6.00 -23.78 6.09
CA GLN A 156 5.21 -25.02 6.04
C GLN A 156 6.04 -26.21 5.54
N LEU A 157 6.88 -26.01 4.51
CA LEU A 157 7.77 -27.06 3.99
C LEU A 157 8.81 -27.51 5.02
N LEU A 158 9.24 -26.60 5.89
CA LEU A 158 10.15 -26.92 7.01
C LEU A 158 9.44 -27.60 8.18
N GLY A 159 8.13 -27.82 8.12
CA GLY A 159 7.36 -28.47 9.18
C GLY A 159 7.22 -27.62 10.45
N ILE A 160 7.37 -26.31 10.34
CA ILE A 160 7.26 -25.38 11.48
C ILE A 160 5.78 -25.26 11.87
N GLY A 161 5.47 -25.53 13.14
CA GLY A 161 4.10 -25.44 13.66
C GLY A 161 3.52 -24.02 13.58
N ALA A 162 2.19 -23.92 13.61
CA ALA A 162 1.44 -22.66 13.45
C ALA A 162 1.88 -21.55 14.44
N ASP A 163 2.13 -21.93 15.70
CA ASP A 163 2.53 -20.98 16.76
C ASP A 163 3.89 -20.31 16.46
N ARG A 164 4.87 -21.12 16.05
CA ARG A 164 6.20 -20.61 15.67
C ARG A 164 6.13 -19.77 14.39
N THR A 165 5.30 -20.18 13.45
CA THR A 165 5.04 -19.40 12.22
C THR A 165 4.48 -18.01 12.55
N ALA A 166 3.55 -17.91 13.49
CA ALA A 166 3.00 -16.62 13.93
C ALA A 166 4.07 -15.72 14.55
N ILE A 167 4.97 -16.28 15.38
CA ILE A 167 6.09 -15.53 15.97
C ILE A 167 7.03 -15.00 14.88
N ILE A 168 7.40 -15.83 13.90
CA ILE A 168 8.30 -15.45 12.80
C ILE A 168 7.65 -14.33 11.96
N LYS A 169 6.37 -14.45 11.63
CA LYS A 169 5.62 -13.41 10.90
C LYS A 169 5.58 -12.09 11.66
N GLY A 170 5.30 -12.14 12.96
CA GLY A 170 5.31 -10.96 13.82
C GLY A 170 6.67 -10.27 13.85
N LEU A 171 7.75 -11.04 13.90
CA LEU A 171 9.11 -10.54 13.90
C LEU A 171 9.47 -9.91 12.53
N VAL A 172 9.08 -10.54 11.43
CA VAL A 172 9.27 -9.99 10.07
C VAL A 172 8.51 -8.67 9.92
N LEU A 173 7.26 -8.60 10.40
CA LEU A 173 6.47 -7.38 10.39
C LEU A 173 7.13 -6.26 11.21
N LEU A 174 7.57 -6.58 12.42
CA LEU A 174 8.26 -5.63 13.31
C LEU A 174 9.53 -5.10 12.64
N LEU A 175 10.32 -5.97 12.02
CA LEU A 175 11.54 -5.59 11.31
C LEU A 175 11.24 -4.72 10.10
N ALA A 176 10.20 -5.03 9.32
CA ALA A 176 9.79 -4.22 8.17
C ALA A 176 9.37 -2.80 8.60
N VAL A 177 8.55 -2.69 9.66
CA VAL A 177 8.11 -1.41 10.21
C VAL A 177 9.28 -0.63 10.82
N ALA A 178 10.17 -1.29 11.57
CA ALA A 178 11.35 -0.65 12.16
C ALA A 178 12.29 -0.08 11.09
N LEU A 179 12.49 -0.81 9.99
CA LEU A 179 13.28 -0.33 8.86
C LEU A 179 12.63 0.87 8.15
N ASP A 180 11.30 0.86 7.98
CA ASP A 180 10.57 2.01 7.38
C ASP A 180 10.72 3.27 8.26
N VAL A 181 10.50 3.13 9.56
CA VAL A 181 10.64 4.24 10.51
C VAL A 181 12.08 4.76 10.55
N TRP A 182 13.06 3.85 10.60
CA TRP A 182 14.48 4.23 10.60
C TRP A 182 14.89 4.98 9.33
N ASN A 183 14.50 4.47 8.16
CA ASN A 183 14.82 5.11 6.88
C ASN A 183 14.22 6.52 6.78
N LYS A 184 13.03 6.73 7.32
CA LYS A 184 12.38 8.05 7.36
C LYS A 184 13.09 9.03 8.28
N THR A 185 13.54 8.59 9.44
CA THR A 185 14.27 9.42 10.39
C THR A 185 15.61 9.93 9.81
N GLN A 186 16.18 9.18 8.88
CA GLN A 186 17.44 9.56 8.20
C GLN A 186 17.23 10.31 6.87
N GLY A 187 16.00 10.63 6.48
CA GLY A 187 15.68 11.32 5.23
C GLY A 187 16.08 10.56 3.95
N LYS A 188 16.34 9.25 4.04
CA LYS A 188 16.73 8.41 2.90
C LYS A 188 15.49 7.74 2.30
N PRO A 189 15.39 7.64 0.96
CA PRO A 189 14.31 6.90 0.33
C PRO A 189 14.40 5.41 0.68
N SER A 190 13.25 4.78 0.89
CA SER A 190 13.12 3.34 1.16
C SER A 190 13.93 2.50 0.16
N ILE A 191 14.58 1.43 0.62
CA ILE A 191 15.42 0.52 -0.19
C ILE A 191 14.65 -0.03 -1.39
N ILE A 192 13.37 -0.33 -1.24
CA ILE A 192 12.50 -0.80 -2.32
C ILE A 192 12.14 0.35 -3.28
N GLY A 193 11.99 1.58 -2.78
CA GLY A 193 11.86 2.77 -3.61
C GLY A 193 13.07 3.03 -4.51
N LEU A 194 14.28 2.63 -4.08
CA LEU A 194 15.49 2.64 -4.88
C LEU A 194 15.47 1.60 -6.00
N LEU A 195 14.99 0.39 -5.73
CA LEU A 195 14.86 -0.68 -6.73
C LEU A 195 13.81 -0.34 -7.80
N THR A 196 12.66 0.18 -7.39
CA THR A 196 11.60 0.61 -8.33
C THR A 196 11.96 1.89 -9.10
N ARG A 197 12.83 2.77 -8.54
CA ARG A 197 13.33 3.96 -9.22
C ARG A 197 14.24 3.63 -10.40
N ASN A 198 14.94 2.51 -10.36
CA ASN A 198 15.79 2.06 -11.47
C ASN A 198 14.99 1.46 -12.64
N PHE A 199 13.72 1.07 -12.40
CA PHE A 199 12.78 0.59 -13.43
C PHE A 199 11.83 1.68 -13.97
N GLY A 200 11.74 2.84 -13.32
CA GLY A 200 10.90 3.96 -13.72
C GLY A 200 11.71 5.25 -13.78
N GLY A 201 12.15 5.66 -14.97
CA GLY A 201 12.96 6.85 -15.24
C GLY A 201 12.49 8.10 -14.50
N GLY A 202 13.43 8.70 -13.78
CA GLY A 202 13.26 9.67 -12.75
C GLY A 202 12.63 11.01 -13.11
N THR A 203 11.95 11.56 -12.16
CA THR A 203 11.88 13.01 -11.94
C THR A 203 12.21 13.28 -10.48
N LYS A 204 13.31 13.98 -10.25
CA LYS A 204 13.65 14.58 -8.97
C LYS A 204 12.54 15.58 -8.63
N ALA A 205 11.61 15.20 -7.79
CA ALA A 205 10.81 16.17 -7.07
C ALA A 205 11.75 16.83 -6.05
N LYS A 206 12.16 18.06 -6.35
CA LYS A 206 12.82 18.96 -5.42
C LYS A 206 11.78 19.23 -4.33
N GLU A 207 12.03 18.68 -3.16
CA GLU A 207 11.24 18.95 -1.95
C GLU A 207 11.25 20.47 -1.71
N PRO A 208 10.09 21.16 -1.66
CA PRO A 208 10.08 22.53 -1.28
C PRO A 208 10.49 22.56 0.20
N ALA A 209 11.61 23.24 0.47
CA ALA A 209 12.03 23.58 1.82
C ALA A 209 10.84 24.28 2.50
N VAL A 210 10.27 23.64 3.51
CA VAL A 210 9.32 24.30 4.41
C VAL A 210 10.10 25.41 5.11
N PRO A 211 9.77 26.68 4.91
CA PRO A 211 10.39 27.76 5.68
C PRO A 211 10.06 27.49 7.15
N ALA A 212 11.08 27.44 7.99
CA ALA A 212 10.88 27.37 9.44
C ALA A 212 9.92 28.50 9.82
N ALA A 213 8.78 28.13 10.40
CA ALA A 213 7.83 29.10 10.94
C ALA A 213 8.59 29.98 11.93
N GLN A 214 8.79 31.24 11.55
CA GLN A 214 9.29 32.23 12.49
C GLN A 214 8.23 32.37 13.59
N PRO A 215 8.61 32.31 14.87
CA PRO A 215 7.66 32.57 15.95
C PRO A 215 7.13 34.01 15.77
N GLU A 216 5.83 34.13 15.61
CA GLU A 216 5.18 35.46 15.61
C GLU A 216 5.54 36.22 16.88
N PRO A 217 5.96 37.48 16.78
CA PRO A 217 6.19 38.29 17.98
C PRO A 217 4.86 38.47 18.71
N MET A 218 4.84 38.10 19.99
CA MET A 218 3.70 38.35 20.88
C MET A 218 3.31 39.84 20.83
N PRO A 219 2.03 40.18 20.74
CA PRO A 219 1.59 41.58 20.80
C PRO A 219 1.85 42.13 22.21
N THR A 220 2.92 42.92 22.32
CA THR A 220 3.15 43.76 23.49
C THR A 220 2.20 44.97 23.38
N GLY A 221 1.20 45.02 24.25
CA GLY A 221 0.37 46.23 24.28
C GLY A 221 -0.94 46.07 25.04
N THR A 222 -0.89 45.71 26.31
CA THR A 222 -1.98 46.07 27.22
C THR A 222 -1.82 47.54 27.65
N LYS A 223 -2.45 48.45 26.93
CA LYS A 223 -2.70 49.78 27.50
C LYS A 223 -3.86 49.65 28.48
N SER A 224 -3.53 49.80 29.75
CA SER A 224 -4.48 50.11 30.83
C SER A 224 -5.16 51.44 30.52
N VAL A 225 -6.45 51.40 30.28
CA VAL A 225 -7.30 52.61 30.36
C VAL A 225 -7.99 52.55 31.72
N ILE A 226 -7.33 53.16 32.71
CA ILE A 226 -7.99 53.64 33.91
C ILE A 226 -8.56 54.98 33.53
N GLY A 227 -9.84 55.04 33.34
CA GLY A 227 -10.64 56.25 33.27
C GLY A 227 -11.37 56.43 34.59
N THR A 228 -10.78 57.19 35.48
CA THR A 228 -11.49 57.95 36.51
C THR A 228 -12.27 59.03 35.80
N ASP A 229 -13.59 59.15 36.10
CA ASP A 229 -14.22 60.45 36.35
C ASP A 229 -15.69 60.27 36.74
N ALA A 230 -16.00 60.86 37.95
CA ALA A 230 -17.22 61.45 38.49
C ALA A 230 -18.50 60.60 38.58
#